data_f6840b863356717b967c85f9f0eb7fb5
#
_entry.id   f6840b863356717b967c85f9f0eb7fb5
#
_cell.length_a   1.000
_cell.length_b   1.000
_cell.length_c   1.000
_cell.angle_alpha   90.00
_cell.angle_beta   90.00
_cell.angle_gamma   90.00
#
_symmetry.space_group_name_H-M   'P 1'
#
loop_
_entity.id
_entity.type
_entity.pdbx_description
1 polymer ?
#
loop_
_entity_poly.entity_id
_entity_poly.type
_entity_poly.pdbx_seq_one_letter_code
_entity_poly.pdbx_strand_id
1 'polypeptide(L)'
;MPLLDQDLPARAQQGDENALAALIARMMPAIRKGAAECTAPGLDFDDAVQEGLIGLFHAVRGFDPAAGQTFTAYAAACIRHAQQDARRAALRKEHAPLNYSVP
;
A
#
# COMPACT_ATOMS: atom_id res chain seq x y z
N MET A 1 22.99 -5.14 17.19
CA MET A 1 22.64 -6.34 16.43
C MET A 1 21.74 -6.00 15.27
N PRO A 2 22.06 -6.43 14.06
CA PRO A 2 21.18 -6.11 12.95
C PRO A 2 19.84 -6.81 13.08
N LEU A 3 18.79 -6.15 12.61
CA LEU A 3 17.46 -6.74 12.59
C LEU A 3 17.40 -7.78 11.46
N LEU A 4 16.85 -8.94 11.78
CA LEU A 4 16.56 -9.93 10.75
C LEU A 4 15.29 -9.54 10.01
N ASP A 5 15.27 -9.78 8.71
CA ASP A 5 14.12 -9.43 7.88
C ASP A 5 12.82 -10.00 8.43
N GLN A 6 12.87 -11.23 8.93
CA GLN A 6 11.69 -11.90 9.45
C GLN A 6 11.16 -11.28 10.74
N ASP A 7 11.99 -10.50 11.45
CA ASP A 7 11.61 -9.86 12.71
C ASP A 7 11.00 -8.48 12.50
N LEU A 8 11.24 -7.86 11.36
CA LEU A 8 10.81 -6.48 11.13
C LEU A 8 9.29 -6.31 11.22
N PRO A 9 8.47 -7.19 10.62
CA PRO A 9 7.02 -7.01 10.72
C PRO A 9 6.53 -7.08 12.16
N ALA A 10 7.01 -8.05 12.93
CA ALA A 10 6.58 -8.20 14.32
C ALA A 10 6.98 -6.98 15.16
N ARG A 11 8.18 -6.45 14.94
CA ARG A 11 8.66 -5.28 15.68
C ARG A 11 7.89 -4.04 15.29
N ALA A 12 7.58 -3.88 13.99
CA ALA A 12 6.78 -2.77 13.53
C ALA A 12 5.37 -2.82 14.13
N GLN A 13 4.78 -4.02 14.23
CA GLN A 13 3.48 -4.20 14.86
C GLN A 13 3.48 -3.78 16.33
N GLN A 14 4.64 -3.85 16.97
CA GLN A 14 4.80 -3.47 18.39
C GLN A 14 5.19 -2.00 18.57
N GLY A 15 5.22 -1.24 17.47
CA GLY A 15 5.52 0.18 17.54
C GLY A 15 6.98 0.56 17.36
N ASP A 16 7.82 -0.37 16.90
CA ASP A 16 9.23 -0.07 16.60
C ASP A 16 9.31 0.75 15.33
N GLU A 17 9.56 2.04 15.47
CA GLU A 17 9.58 2.96 14.35
C GLU A 17 10.73 2.68 13.38
N ASN A 18 11.86 2.19 13.89
CA ASN A 18 12.99 1.84 13.02
C ASN A 18 12.65 0.63 12.13
N ALA A 19 11.94 -0.34 12.70
CA ALA A 19 11.48 -1.49 11.92
C ALA A 19 10.49 -1.06 10.85
N LEU A 20 9.57 -0.17 11.19
CA LEU A 20 8.61 0.35 10.23
C LEU A 20 9.31 1.11 9.10
N ALA A 21 10.28 1.97 9.45
CA ALA A 21 11.04 2.71 8.45
C ALA A 21 11.79 1.77 7.51
N ALA A 22 12.35 0.68 8.04
CA ALA A 22 13.05 -0.30 7.21
C ALA A 22 12.09 -1.00 6.25
N LEU A 23 10.88 -1.31 6.70
CA LEU A 23 9.87 -1.93 5.82
C LEU A 23 9.41 -0.97 4.74
N ILE A 24 9.21 0.31 5.09
CA ILE A 24 8.85 1.32 4.11
C ILE A 24 9.95 1.43 3.04
N ALA A 25 11.20 1.52 3.46
CA ALA A 25 12.32 1.62 2.52
C ALA A 25 12.37 0.41 1.60
N ARG A 26 12.16 -0.79 2.15
CA ARG A 26 12.17 -2.02 1.36
C ARG A 26 11.07 -2.06 0.31
N MET A 27 9.88 -1.59 0.67
CA MET A 27 8.72 -1.70 -0.20
C MET A 27 8.53 -0.48 -1.11
N MET A 28 9.31 0.58 -0.91
CA MET A 28 9.15 1.79 -1.70
C MET A 28 9.31 1.57 -3.21
N PRO A 29 10.26 0.75 -3.70
CA PRO A 29 10.31 0.48 -5.12
C PRO A 29 9.03 -0.14 -5.68
N ALA A 30 8.42 -1.07 -4.95
CA ALA A 30 7.15 -1.67 -5.36
C ALA A 30 6.02 -0.64 -5.35
N ILE A 31 6.00 0.22 -4.32
CA ILE A 31 5.00 1.29 -4.21
C ILE A 31 5.11 2.25 -5.40
N ARG A 32 6.33 2.66 -5.74
CA ARG A 32 6.54 3.61 -6.84
C ARG A 32 6.21 2.98 -8.19
N LYS A 33 6.59 1.72 -8.38
CA LYS A 33 6.26 1.01 -9.62
C LYS A 33 4.75 0.89 -9.78
N GLY A 34 4.06 0.47 -8.74
CA GLY A 34 2.60 0.35 -8.76
C GLY A 34 1.92 1.70 -8.98
N ALA A 35 2.46 2.76 -8.37
CA ALA A 35 1.92 4.10 -8.55
C ALA A 35 1.99 4.55 -10.01
N ALA A 36 3.12 4.28 -10.67
CA ALA A 36 3.28 4.64 -12.09
C ALA A 36 2.26 3.92 -12.98
N GLU A 37 1.83 2.73 -12.57
CA GLU A 37 0.89 1.92 -13.33
C GLU A 37 -0.58 2.20 -12.99
N CYS A 38 -0.84 2.98 -11.93
CA CYS A 38 -2.18 3.16 -11.40
C CYS A 38 -2.64 4.61 -11.41
N THR A 39 -2.02 5.48 -12.21
CA THR A 39 -2.50 6.86 -12.33
C THR A 39 -3.80 6.91 -13.12
N ALA A 40 -4.59 7.94 -12.85
CA ALA A 40 -5.87 8.17 -13.52
C ALA A 40 -6.25 9.62 -13.30
N PRO A 41 -7.24 10.15 -14.03
CA PRO A 41 -7.75 11.48 -13.72
C PRO A 41 -8.20 11.53 -12.26
N GLY A 42 -7.68 12.50 -11.51
CA GLY A 42 -7.98 12.63 -10.09
C GLY A 42 -7.12 11.75 -9.19
N LEU A 43 -6.21 10.96 -9.76
CA LEU A 43 -5.26 10.16 -9.00
C LEU A 43 -3.91 10.25 -9.67
N ASP A 44 -3.10 11.22 -9.26
CA ASP A 44 -1.77 11.40 -9.84
C ASP A 44 -0.77 10.42 -9.19
N PHE A 45 0.49 10.51 -9.62
CA PHE A 45 1.53 9.62 -9.11
C PHE A 45 1.68 9.71 -7.60
N ASP A 46 1.70 10.92 -7.05
CA ASP A 46 1.88 11.10 -5.60
C ASP A 46 0.70 10.55 -4.82
N ASP A 47 -0.52 10.74 -5.34
CA ASP A 47 -1.71 10.15 -4.73
C ASP A 47 -1.61 8.63 -4.72
N ALA A 48 -1.16 8.04 -5.82
CA ALA A 48 -1.04 6.59 -5.91
C ALA A 48 0.07 6.05 -5.00
N VAL A 49 1.14 6.83 -4.78
CA VAL A 49 2.18 6.48 -3.80
C VAL A 49 1.58 6.45 -2.40
N GLN A 50 0.79 7.46 -2.05
CA GLN A 50 0.15 7.51 -0.73
C GLN A 50 -0.80 6.33 -0.52
N GLU A 51 -1.55 5.95 -1.54
CA GLU A 51 -2.42 4.77 -1.45
C GLU A 51 -1.61 3.50 -1.23
N GLY A 52 -0.46 3.39 -1.89
CA GLY A 52 0.44 2.27 -1.68
C GLY A 52 0.97 2.21 -0.25
N LEU A 53 1.30 3.37 0.33
CA LEU A 53 1.73 3.43 1.72
C LEU A 53 0.62 3.00 2.68
N ILE A 54 -0.62 3.39 2.40
CA ILE A 54 -1.76 2.92 3.19
C ILE A 54 -1.86 1.41 3.12
N GLY A 55 -1.71 0.84 1.93
CA GLY A 55 -1.70 -0.61 1.76
C GLY A 55 -0.59 -1.29 2.54
N LEU A 56 0.60 -0.68 2.55
CA LEU A 56 1.71 -1.20 3.33
C LEU A 56 1.40 -1.18 4.84
N PHE A 57 0.83 -0.10 5.34
CA PHE A 57 0.48 -0.01 6.77
C PHE A 57 -0.57 -1.07 7.13
N HIS A 58 -1.53 -1.32 6.26
CA HIS A 58 -2.48 -2.41 6.47
C HIS A 58 -1.77 -3.76 6.52
N ALA A 59 -0.78 -3.96 5.63
CA ALA A 59 -0.02 -5.20 5.61
C ALA A 59 0.76 -5.40 6.92
N VAL A 60 1.37 -4.33 7.43
CA VAL A 60 2.10 -4.44 8.71
C VAL A 60 1.16 -4.88 9.82
N ARG A 61 -0.04 -4.28 9.89
CA ARG A 61 -0.99 -4.62 10.96
C ARG A 61 -1.58 -6.00 10.81
N GLY A 62 -1.79 -6.45 9.57
CA GLY A 62 -2.50 -7.70 9.31
C GLY A 62 -1.63 -8.90 9.05
N PHE A 63 -0.32 -8.74 8.99
CA PHE A 63 0.54 -9.85 8.65
C PHE A 63 0.56 -10.90 9.74
N ASP A 64 0.37 -12.16 9.34
CA ASP A 64 0.45 -13.32 10.21
C ASP A 64 1.56 -14.24 9.69
N PRO A 65 2.68 -14.35 10.42
CA PRO A 65 3.78 -15.22 9.97
C PRO A 65 3.36 -16.68 9.83
N ALA A 66 2.34 -17.11 10.57
CA ALA A 66 1.87 -18.49 10.52
C ALA A 66 1.06 -18.82 9.27
N ALA A 67 0.70 -17.78 8.47
CA ALA A 67 -0.13 -18.01 7.28
C ALA A 67 0.65 -18.54 6.09
N GLY A 68 1.98 -18.69 6.20
CA GLY A 68 2.78 -19.33 5.17
C GLY A 68 3.31 -18.43 4.07
N GLN A 69 3.02 -17.14 4.11
CA GLN A 69 3.58 -16.17 3.16
C GLN A 69 4.73 -15.40 3.79
N THR A 70 5.65 -14.94 2.94
CA THR A 70 6.62 -13.94 3.39
C THR A 70 5.93 -12.60 3.54
N PHE A 71 6.48 -11.75 4.40
CA PHE A 71 5.93 -10.39 4.53
C PHE A 71 6.01 -9.64 3.21
N THR A 72 7.12 -9.76 2.50
CA THR A 72 7.31 -9.05 1.22
C THR A 72 6.21 -9.39 0.22
N ALA A 73 5.87 -10.67 0.09
CA ALA A 73 4.81 -11.10 -0.83
C ALA A 73 3.44 -10.58 -0.39
N TYR A 74 3.16 -10.69 0.90
CA TYR A 74 1.89 -10.20 1.45
C TYR A 74 1.76 -8.69 1.29
N ALA A 75 2.82 -7.95 1.63
CA ALA A 75 2.81 -6.50 1.52
C ALA A 75 2.67 -6.04 0.06
N ALA A 76 3.37 -6.72 -0.87
CA ALA A 76 3.25 -6.37 -2.28
C ALA A 76 1.80 -6.52 -2.77
N ALA A 77 1.11 -7.55 -2.33
CA ALA A 77 -0.30 -7.75 -2.68
C ALA A 77 -1.18 -6.65 -2.08
N CYS A 78 -0.96 -6.30 -0.82
CA CYS A 78 -1.74 -5.25 -0.16
C CYS A 78 -1.53 -3.88 -0.83
N ILE A 79 -0.29 -3.58 -1.19
CA ILE A 79 0.05 -2.34 -1.89
C ILE A 79 -0.67 -2.30 -3.24
N ARG A 80 -0.55 -3.37 -4.01
CA ARG A 80 -1.19 -3.44 -5.33
C ARG A 80 -2.69 -3.28 -5.24
N HIS A 81 -3.32 -3.98 -4.29
CA HIS A 81 -4.77 -3.89 -4.13
C HIS A 81 -5.20 -2.48 -3.77
N ALA A 82 -4.47 -1.81 -2.86
CA ALA A 82 -4.81 -0.45 -2.46
C ALA A 82 -4.72 0.51 -3.65
N GLN A 83 -3.67 0.40 -4.44
CA GLN A 83 -3.45 1.28 -5.59
C GLN A 83 -4.47 1.01 -6.70
N GLN A 84 -4.77 -0.25 -6.96
CA GLN A 84 -5.77 -0.61 -7.97
C GLN A 84 -7.17 -0.18 -7.54
N ASP A 85 -7.50 -0.34 -6.26
CA ASP A 85 -8.80 0.10 -5.75
C ASP A 85 -8.94 1.62 -5.85
N ALA A 86 -7.87 2.35 -5.55
CA ALA A 86 -7.88 3.80 -5.68
C ALA A 86 -8.07 4.23 -7.14
N ARG A 87 -7.42 3.53 -8.07
CA ARG A 87 -7.58 3.80 -9.49
C ARG A 87 -9.02 3.53 -9.94
N ARG A 88 -9.57 2.39 -9.53
CA ARG A 88 -10.98 2.07 -9.87
C ARG A 88 -11.94 3.13 -9.32
N ALA A 89 -11.70 3.58 -8.09
CA ALA A 89 -12.53 4.62 -7.50
C ALA A 89 -12.42 5.94 -8.27
N ALA A 90 -11.22 6.32 -8.69
CA ALA A 90 -11.00 7.53 -9.48
C ALA A 90 -11.71 7.43 -10.83
N LEU A 91 -11.63 6.28 -11.49
CA LEU A 91 -12.28 6.06 -12.76
C LEU A 91 -13.79 6.07 -12.64
N ARG A 92 -14.34 5.54 -11.56
CA ARG A 92 -15.79 5.61 -11.32
C ARG A 92 -16.25 7.06 -11.16
N LYS A 93 -15.49 7.88 -10.44
CA LYS A 93 -15.79 9.29 -10.30
C LYS A 93 -15.77 10.00 -11.65
N GLU A 94 -14.76 9.70 -12.46
CA GLU A 94 -14.63 10.29 -13.77
C GLU A 94 -15.83 9.98 -14.66
N HIS A 95 -16.38 8.76 -14.53
CA HIS A 95 -17.50 8.30 -15.34
C HIS A 95 -18.84 8.48 -14.66
N ALA A 96 -18.89 9.05 -13.44
CA ALA A 96 -20.14 9.24 -12.73
C ALA A 96 -21.03 10.20 -13.51
N PRO A 97 -22.32 9.91 -13.62
CA PRO A 97 -23.23 10.82 -14.31
C PRO A 97 -23.26 12.17 -13.62
N LEU A 98 -23.25 13.22 -14.40
CA LEU A 98 -23.31 14.56 -13.86
C LEU A 98 -24.59 14.81 -13.07
N ASN A 99 -25.65 14.13 -13.43
CA ASN A 99 -26.95 14.34 -12.83
C ASN A 99 -27.04 13.89 -11.37
N TYR A 100 -26.11 13.05 -10.93
CA TYR A 100 -26.21 12.62 -9.54
C TYR A 100 -25.77 13.72 -8.57
N SER A 101 -25.10 14.73 -9.04
CA SER A 101 -24.74 15.88 -8.22
C SER A 101 -25.88 16.90 -8.15
N VAL A 102 -26.95 16.69 -8.88
CA VAL A 102 -28.11 17.58 -8.88
C VAL A 102 -28.97 17.28 -7.69
N PRO A 103 -29.31 18.29 -6.92
CA PRO A 103 -30.21 18.10 -5.77
C PRO A 103 -31.54 17.49 -6.15
#